data_baa19e8d37efd66787214bfbc7e70329
#
_entry.id   baa19e8d37efd66787214bfbc7e70329
#
_cell.length_a   1.000
_cell.length_b   1.000
_cell.length_c   1.000
_cell.angle_alpha   90.00
_cell.angle_beta   90.00
_cell.angle_gamma   90.00
#
_symmetry.space_group_name_H-M   'P 1'
#
loop_
_entity.id
_entity.type
_entity.pdbx_description
1 polymer ?
#
loop_
_entity_poly.entity_id
_entity_poly.type
_entity_poly.pdbx_seq_one_letter_code
_entity_poly.pdbx_strand_id
1 'polypeptide(L)'
;MRKTRFWLVLTFAALVSTALTAMGQQTAKIHGHVQDPAGTALKGGTVTLSEDGGKTAKYTFKTDDNGNYTGDGIAPGTYTVIYRNPDTPPDKVVDEFSDVKIAAGVDITQDFDMSRTEYLAKLTPEQKKALEDIKAKNAAVLKENSQIKNLNADLIKARQDNKDKNYTESESLMTRDTQAKPDAGVLWVELGIAQKGLKKYDDAVTSLKKAIELEAASKKPNPEILAAANDALGELYATQGKVPEAQAAYDAAVQADPKGAAMHYTNEAIMMDRANQIDATVAAADKAIAADPNKAIAYYLKGKALINKASVDPKTGKIVAPPGCAEAYQKYIDLDPNGPFSADAKAVLAEMSTTVKGTYKAGKKS
;
A
#
# COMPACT_ATOMS: atom_id res chain seq x y z
N MET A 1 -70.08 -48.01 -87.35
CA MET A 1 -68.93 -48.14 -88.26
C MET A 1 -68.11 -46.85 -88.24
N ARG A 2 -66.81 -47.01 -88.30
CA ARG A 2 -65.72 -46.03 -88.41
C ARG A 2 -65.32 -45.25 -87.10
N LYS A 3 -64.26 -45.67 -86.58
CA LYS A 3 -63.45 -45.13 -85.54
C LYS A 3 -62.61 -43.98 -86.11
N THR A 4 -62.62 -42.80 -85.44
CA THR A 4 -61.58 -41.80 -85.62
C THR A 4 -60.91 -41.56 -84.27
N ARG A 5 -59.62 -41.86 -84.28
CA ARG A 5 -58.73 -41.64 -83.18
C ARG A 5 -58.30 -40.16 -83.21
N PHE A 6 -58.53 -39.46 -82.12
CA PHE A 6 -57.90 -38.17 -81.90
C PHE A 6 -56.60 -38.32 -81.08
N TRP A 7 -55.53 -37.85 -81.64
CA TRP A 7 -54.23 -37.77 -80.95
C TRP A 7 -54.14 -36.44 -80.23
N LEU A 8 -54.01 -36.49 -78.94
CA LEU A 8 -53.72 -35.33 -78.11
C LEU A 8 -52.21 -35.28 -77.89
N VAL A 9 -51.55 -34.28 -78.45
CA VAL A 9 -50.16 -33.98 -78.22
C VAL A 9 -50.08 -33.11 -76.98
N LEU A 10 -49.59 -33.64 -75.84
CA LEU A 10 -49.26 -32.91 -74.63
C LEU A 10 -47.82 -32.35 -74.81
N THR A 11 -47.75 -31.03 -75.01
CA THR A 11 -46.49 -30.29 -74.88
C THR A 11 -46.20 -30.03 -73.40
N PHE A 12 -45.20 -30.75 -72.87
CA PHE A 12 -44.68 -30.50 -71.52
C PHE A 12 -43.74 -29.33 -71.60
N ALA A 13 -44.19 -28.12 -71.18
CA ALA A 13 -43.32 -26.96 -70.94
C ALA A 13 -42.61 -27.15 -69.62
N ALA A 14 -41.34 -27.59 -69.66
CA ALA A 14 -40.49 -27.63 -68.44
C ALA A 14 -40.09 -26.21 -68.07
N LEU A 15 -40.75 -25.65 -67.03
CA LEU A 15 -40.24 -24.44 -66.37
C LEU A 15 -39.00 -24.84 -65.57
N VAL A 16 -37.83 -24.57 -66.10
CA VAL A 16 -36.60 -24.56 -65.35
C VAL A 16 -36.57 -23.26 -64.52
N SER A 17 -37.08 -23.32 -63.29
CA SER A 17 -36.84 -22.24 -62.32
C SER A 17 -35.39 -22.32 -61.87
N THR A 18 -34.52 -21.48 -62.43
CA THR A 18 -33.18 -21.24 -61.86
C THR A 18 -33.36 -20.51 -60.57
N ALA A 19 -33.40 -21.24 -59.47
CA ALA A 19 -33.17 -20.67 -58.12
C ALA A 19 -31.73 -20.16 -58.14
N LEU A 20 -31.49 -18.90 -58.38
CA LEU A 20 -30.27 -18.22 -57.97
C LEU A 20 -30.28 -18.21 -56.44
N THR A 21 -29.66 -19.20 -55.85
CA THR A 21 -29.20 -19.10 -54.48
C THR A 21 -28.25 -17.96 -54.46
N ALA A 22 -28.71 -16.80 -53.92
CA ALA A 22 -27.82 -15.77 -53.44
C ALA A 22 -26.96 -16.40 -52.37
N MET A 23 -25.81 -16.95 -52.72
CA MET A 23 -24.72 -17.27 -51.80
C MET A 23 -24.31 -15.90 -51.21
N GLY A 24 -24.84 -15.60 -50.02
CA GLY A 24 -24.35 -14.48 -49.28
C GLY A 24 -22.85 -14.62 -49.15
N GLN A 25 -22.14 -13.68 -49.77
CA GLN A 25 -20.67 -13.66 -49.72
C GLN A 25 -20.26 -13.66 -48.25
N GLN A 26 -19.63 -14.75 -47.80
CA GLN A 26 -19.18 -14.82 -46.39
C GLN A 26 -18.26 -13.62 -46.15
N THR A 27 -18.66 -12.80 -45.18
CA THR A 27 -17.87 -11.63 -44.77
C THR A 27 -16.73 -12.06 -43.87
N ALA A 28 -15.68 -11.30 -43.88
CA ALA A 28 -14.49 -11.51 -43.03
C ALA A 28 -14.55 -10.61 -41.77
N LYS A 29 -13.63 -10.88 -40.87
CA LYS A 29 -13.35 -10.09 -39.67
C LYS A 29 -11.93 -9.59 -39.70
N ILE A 30 -11.69 -8.48 -39.03
CA ILE A 30 -10.35 -7.92 -38.76
C ILE A 30 -10.28 -7.50 -37.29
N HIS A 31 -9.15 -7.78 -36.66
CA HIS A 31 -8.83 -7.24 -35.34
C HIS A 31 -7.35 -6.93 -35.27
N GLY A 32 -6.97 -6.17 -34.25
CA GLY A 32 -5.56 -5.85 -34.02
C GLY A 32 -5.37 -4.88 -32.87
N HIS A 33 -4.12 -4.58 -32.61
CA HIS A 33 -3.66 -3.66 -31.60
C HIS A 33 -2.87 -2.51 -32.24
N VAL A 34 -3.01 -1.31 -31.69
CA VAL A 34 -2.31 -0.11 -32.12
C VAL A 34 -1.47 0.44 -31.01
N GLN A 35 -0.17 0.56 -31.21
CA GLN A 35 0.77 1.15 -30.26
C GLN A 35 1.75 2.12 -30.93
N ASP A 36 2.17 3.13 -30.15
CA ASP A 36 3.16 4.10 -30.57
C ASP A 36 4.59 3.50 -30.62
N PRO A 37 5.60 4.26 -31.11
CA PRO A 37 6.98 3.78 -31.13
C PRO A 37 7.61 3.51 -29.77
N ALA A 38 7.00 3.98 -28.67
CA ALA A 38 7.42 3.71 -27.29
C ALA A 38 6.69 2.50 -26.67
N GLY A 39 5.76 1.86 -27.41
CA GLY A 39 4.96 0.73 -26.94
C GLY A 39 3.72 1.13 -26.15
N THR A 40 3.30 2.40 -26.24
CA THR A 40 2.08 2.87 -25.56
C THR A 40 0.86 2.61 -26.46
N ALA A 41 -0.18 2.00 -25.90
CA ALA A 41 -1.45 1.78 -26.60
C ALA A 41 -2.11 3.09 -27.04
N LEU A 42 -2.56 3.17 -28.30
CA LEU A 42 -3.17 4.36 -28.88
C LEU A 42 -4.69 4.21 -28.94
N LYS A 43 -5.37 4.97 -28.07
CA LYS A 43 -6.84 4.97 -27.90
C LYS A 43 -7.54 6.03 -28.75
N GLY A 44 -8.80 5.74 -29.08
CA GLY A 44 -9.71 6.71 -29.73
C GLY A 44 -9.36 7.01 -31.18
N GLY A 45 -8.31 6.41 -31.72
CA GLY A 45 -7.95 6.51 -33.13
C GLY A 45 -8.88 5.71 -34.04
N THR A 46 -8.67 5.80 -35.34
CA THR A 46 -9.48 5.10 -36.35
C THR A 46 -8.60 4.23 -37.25
N VAL A 47 -9.04 2.99 -37.43
CA VAL A 47 -8.52 2.07 -38.45
C VAL A 47 -9.52 2.03 -39.58
N THR A 48 -9.06 2.39 -40.82
CA THR A 48 -9.90 2.40 -42.00
C THR A 48 -9.38 1.43 -43.06
N LEU A 49 -10.30 0.74 -43.73
CA LEU A 49 -9.99 -0.08 -44.91
C LEU A 49 -10.45 0.65 -46.15
N SER A 50 -9.57 0.74 -47.11
CA SER A 50 -9.78 1.43 -48.40
C SER A 50 -9.37 0.54 -49.57
N GLU A 51 -10.15 0.54 -50.65
CA GLU A 51 -9.84 -0.19 -51.89
C GLU A 51 -9.11 0.68 -52.94
N ASP A 52 -9.02 1.99 -52.69
CA ASP A 52 -8.46 2.99 -53.61
C ASP A 52 -7.21 3.69 -53.08
N GLY A 53 -6.44 2.99 -52.24
CA GLY A 53 -5.19 3.51 -51.69
C GLY A 53 -5.39 4.63 -50.66
N GLY A 54 -6.49 4.57 -49.90
CA GLY A 54 -6.73 5.50 -48.78
C GLY A 54 -7.53 6.75 -49.12
N LYS A 55 -8.00 6.90 -50.39
CA LYS A 55 -8.79 8.05 -50.81
C LYS A 55 -10.20 7.99 -50.20
N THR A 56 -10.82 6.80 -50.17
CA THR A 56 -12.15 6.59 -49.67
C THR A 56 -12.15 5.48 -48.59
N ALA A 57 -12.68 5.78 -47.41
CA ALA A 57 -12.85 4.79 -46.37
C ALA A 57 -14.07 3.91 -46.67
N LYS A 58 -13.88 2.60 -46.88
CA LYS A 58 -14.97 1.64 -47.04
C LYS A 58 -15.45 1.10 -45.71
N TYR A 59 -14.54 0.83 -44.78
CA TYR A 59 -14.85 0.44 -43.42
C TYR A 59 -14.03 1.29 -42.43
N THR A 60 -14.58 1.55 -41.26
CA THR A 60 -13.91 2.34 -40.23
C THR A 60 -14.21 1.76 -38.84
N PHE A 61 -13.16 1.52 -38.06
CA PHE A 61 -13.21 0.96 -36.70
C PHE A 61 -12.46 1.89 -35.76
N LYS A 62 -12.90 1.96 -34.51
CA LYS A 62 -12.21 2.77 -33.48
C LYS A 62 -11.36 1.91 -32.57
N THR A 63 -10.23 2.44 -32.12
CA THR A 63 -9.43 1.81 -31.06
C THR A 63 -10.04 2.09 -29.69
N ASP A 64 -10.08 1.07 -28.84
CA ASP A 64 -10.51 1.17 -27.45
C ASP A 64 -9.43 1.80 -26.56
N ASP A 65 -9.68 1.85 -25.23
CA ASP A 65 -8.74 2.43 -24.27
C ASP A 65 -7.42 1.66 -24.14
N ASN A 66 -7.38 0.41 -24.61
CA ASN A 66 -6.19 -0.44 -24.66
C ASN A 66 -5.55 -0.50 -26.05
N GLY A 67 -6.00 0.33 -26.99
CA GLY A 67 -5.49 0.34 -28.37
C GLY A 67 -6.00 -0.80 -29.25
N ASN A 68 -6.94 -1.63 -28.79
CA ASN A 68 -7.48 -2.72 -29.59
C ASN A 68 -8.61 -2.23 -30.49
N TYR A 69 -8.75 -2.85 -31.66
CA TYR A 69 -9.88 -2.64 -32.55
C TYR A 69 -10.39 -3.96 -33.11
N THR A 70 -11.65 -3.99 -33.46
CA THR A 70 -12.32 -5.11 -34.13
C THR A 70 -13.27 -4.60 -35.21
N GLY A 71 -13.38 -5.35 -36.29
CA GLY A 71 -14.29 -5.07 -37.39
C GLY A 71 -14.89 -6.32 -37.99
N ASP A 72 -16.21 -6.28 -38.22
CA ASP A 72 -16.97 -7.36 -38.80
C ASP A 72 -17.60 -6.94 -40.13
N GLY A 73 -18.09 -7.89 -40.90
CA GLY A 73 -18.86 -7.61 -42.11
C GLY A 73 -18.04 -7.17 -43.31
N ILE A 74 -16.74 -7.46 -43.31
CA ILE A 74 -15.82 -7.01 -44.38
C ILE A 74 -15.98 -7.92 -45.60
N ALA A 75 -16.24 -7.33 -46.75
CA ALA A 75 -16.24 -8.05 -48.03
C ALA A 75 -14.83 -8.56 -48.37
N PRO A 76 -14.68 -9.74 -48.97
CA PRO A 76 -13.39 -10.19 -49.45
C PRO A 76 -12.81 -9.23 -50.50
N GLY A 77 -11.53 -8.94 -50.39
CA GLY A 77 -10.87 -7.95 -51.25
C GLY A 77 -9.42 -7.70 -50.88
N THR A 78 -8.83 -6.75 -51.57
CA THR A 78 -7.49 -6.21 -51.24
C THR A 78 -7.66 -4.78 -50.78
N TYR A 79 -7.13 -4.49 -49.59
CA TYR A 79 -7.32 -3.21 -48.93
C TYR A 79 -6.00 -2.55 -48.56
N THR A 80 -5.99 -1.23 -48.53
CA THR A 80 -5.04 -0.45 -47.75
C THR A 80 -5.66 -0.25 -46.38
N VAL A 81 -5.00 -0.75 -45.31
CA VAL A 81 -5.42 -0.60 -43.92
C VAL A 81 -4.65 0.55 -43.30
N ILE A 82 -5.35 1.57 -42.80
CA ILE A 82 -4.78 2.86 -42.43
C ILE A 82 -5.16 3.20 -41.02
N TYR A 83 -4.18 3.64 -40.25
CA TYR A 83 -4.42 4.18 -38.89
C TYR A 83 -4.26 5.71 -38.85
N ARG A 84 -5.17 6.36 -38.13
CA ARG A 84 -5.13 7.79 -37.81
C ARG A 84 -5.42 8.03 -36.35
N ASN A 85 -4.66 8.92 -35.70
CA ASN A 85 -5.01 9.43 -34.38
C ASN A 85 -6.24 10.34 -34.46
N PRO A 86 -6.93 10.61 -33.34
CA PRO A 86 -8.09 11.52 -33.31
C PRO A 86 -7.81 12.89 -33.94
N ASP A 87 -6.60 13.41 -33.75
CA ASP A 87 -6.18 14.74 -34.21
C ASP A 87 -5.44 14.72 -35.56
N THR A 88 -5.36 13.56 -36.23
CA THR A 88 -4.68 13.47 -37.54
C THR A 88 -5.54 14.10 -38.60
N PRO A 89 -5.04 15.11 -39.37
CA PRO A 89 -5.73 15.68 -40.50
C PRO A 89 -6.18 14.62 -41.52
N PRO A 90 -7.35 14.82 -42.18
CA PRO A 90 -7.91 13.82 -43.09
C PRO A 90 -7.03 13.42 -44.26
N ASP A 91 -6.16 14.33 -44.72
CA ASP A 91 -5.19 14.15 -45.80
C ASP A 91 -3.88 13.47 -45.34
N LYS A 92 -3.73 13.19 -44.04
CA LYS A 92 -2.54 12.56 -43.48
C LYS A 92 -2.87 11.22 -42.86
N VAL A 93 -1.87 10.36 -42.83
CA VAL A 93 -1.94 9.06 -42.12
C VAL A 93 -0.82 8.99 -41.11
N VAL A 94 -1.05 8.26 -40.04
CA VAL A 94 -0.02 7.95 -39.04
C VAL A 94 0.77 6.74 -39.48
N ASP A 95 0.06 5.70 -39.91
CA ASP A 95 0.64 4.47 -40.41
C ASP A 95 -0.31 3.72 -41.34
N GLU A 96 0.23 2.92 -42.27
CA GLU A 96 -0.55 2.18 -43.26
C GLU A 96 0.12 0.87 -43.68
N PHE A 97 -0.73 -0.08 -44.07
CA PHE A 97 -0.35 -1.32 -44.74
C PHE A 97 -1.10 -1.45 -46.05
N SER A 98 -0.37 -1.43 -47.17
CA SER A 98 -0.94 -1.62 -48.52
C SER A 98 -1.10 -3.11 -48.84
N ASP A 99 -1.98 -3.41 -49.80
CA ASP A 99 -2.17 -4.73 -50.40
C ASP A 99 -2.54 -5.85 -49.39
N VAL A 100 -3.25 -5.50 -48.27
CA VAL A 100 -3.76 -6.45 -47.32
C VAL A 100 -4.89 -7.27 -47.94
N LYS A 101 -4.68 -8.55 -48.18
CA LYS A 101 -5.67 -9.47 -48.77
C LYS A 101 -6.55 -10.07 -47.70
N ILE A 102 -7.85 -9.85 -47.81
CA ILE A 102 -8.86 -10.37 -46.91
C ILE A 102 -9.72 -11.38 -47.66
N ALA A 103 -9.67 -12.66 -47.29
CA ALA A 103 -10.45 -13.73 -47.90
C ALA A 103 -11.82 -13.86 -47.23
N ALA A 104 -12.78 -14.52 -47.93
CA ALA A 104 -14.10 -14.79 -47.39
C ALA A 104 -14.06 -15.67 -46.11
N GLY A 105 -14.79 -15.27 -45.06
CA GLY A 105 -14.94 -16.02 -43.81
C GLY A 105 -13.70 -16.08 -42.92
N VAL A 106 -12.65 -15.30 -43.25
CA VAL A 106 -11.40 -15.27 -42.49
C VAL A 106 -11.48 -14.19 -41.40
N ASP A 107 -10.88 -14.47 -40.24
CA ASP A 107 -10.58 -13.50 -39.19
C ASP A 107 -9.07 -13.21 -39.24
N ILE A 108 -8.70 -11.99 -39.56
CA ILE A 108 -7.30 -11.59 -39.72
C ILE A 108 -6.86 -10.68 -38.58
N THR A 109 -5.61 -10.81 -38.19
CA THR A 109 -4.95 -9.89 -37.26
C THR A 109 -4.12 -8.89 -38.06
N GLN A 110 -4.31 -7.59 -37.84
CA GLN A 110 -3.51 -6.52 -38.40
C GLN A 110 -3.13 -5.52 -37.31
N ASP A 111 -1.93 -5.67 -36.78
CA ASP A 111 -1.41 -4.78 -35.74
C ASP A 111 -0.70 -3.56 -36.36
N PHE A 112 -0.84 -2.42 -35.70
CA PHE A 112 -0.07 -1.21 -35.96
C PHE A 112 0.99 -1.03 -34.87
N ASP A 113 2.04 -1.84 -34.93
CA ASP A 113 3.21 -1.68 -34.08
C ASP A 113 4.18 -0.65 -34.69
N MET A 114 4.13 0.58 -34.18
CA MET A 114 4.99 1.66 -34.64
C MET A 114 6.42 1.58 -34.08
N SER A 115 6.73 0.57 -33.24
CA SER A 115 8.12 0.28 -32.84
C SER A 115 8.89 -0.52 -33.90
N ARG A 116 8.23 -1.02 -34.94
CA ARG A 116 8.86 -1.80 -36.01
C ARG A 116 9.87 -0.98 -36.84
N THR A 117 10.90 -1.64 -37.32
CA THR A 117 12.02 -1.02 -38.02
C THR A 117 11.58 -0.16 -39.21
N GLU A 118 10.59 -0.62 -39.99
CA GLU A 118 10.08 0.06 -41.18
C GLU A 118 9.39 1.39 -40.84
N TYR A 119 8.70 1.46 -39.70
CA TYR A 119 8.11 2.71 -39.23
C TYR A 119 9.18 3.66 -38.66
N LEU A 120 10.09 3.14 -37.83
CA LEU A 120 11.17 3.92 -37.21
C LEU A 120 12.12 4.51 -38.29
N ALA A 121 12.30 3.82 -39.42
CA ALA A 121 13.11 4.33 -40.50
C ALA A 121 12.54 5.61 -41.14
N LYS A 122 11.21 5.78 -41.12
CA LYS A 122 10.50 6.94 -41.69
C LYS A 122 10.53 8.18 -40.77
N LEU A 123 10.93 8.02 -39.49
CA LEU A 123 10.98 9.12 -38.53
C LEU A 123 12.10 10.11 -38.85
N THR A 124 11.83 11.40 -38.66
CA THR A 124 12.86 12.44 -38.77
C THR A 124 13.88 12.33 -37.61
N PRO A 125 15.07 12.94 -37.74
CA PRO A 125 16.06 12.96 -36.68
C PRO A 125 15.50 13.52 -35.37
N GLU A 126 14.65 14.56 -35.43
CA GLU A 126 14.00 15.20 -34.29
C GLU A 126 13.01 14.25 -33.61
N GLN A 127 12.20 13.52 -34.41
CA GLN A 127 11.25 12.52 -33.89
C GLN A 127 11.98 11.33 -33.23
N LYS A 128 13.11 10.87 -33.82
CA LYS A 128 13.95 9.83 -33.25
C LYS A 128 14.51 10.26 -31.90
N LYS A 129 15.01 11.50 -31.78
CA LYS A 129 15.50 12.04 -30.53
C LYS A 129 14.40 12.13 -29.49
N ALA A 130 13.23 12.65 -29.85
CA ALA A 130 12.08 12.72 -28.92
C ALA A 130 11.65 11.33 -28.44
N LEU A 131 11.69 10.31 -29.28
CA LEU A 131 11.40 8.93 -28.93
C LEU A 131 12.42 8.38 -27.91
N GLU A 132 13.72 8.61 -28.13
CA GLU A 132 14.76 8.18 -27.18
C GLU A 132 14.60 8.88 -25.83
N ASP A 133 14.26 10.17 -25.81
CA ASP A 133 13.99 10.91 -24.58
C ASP A 133 12.78 10.34 -23.82
N ILE A 134 11.71 9.94 -24.51
CA ILE A 134 10.54 9.28 -23.93
C ILE A 134 10.92 7.90 -23.38
N LYS A 135 11.63 7.09 -24.14
CA LYS A 135 12.10 5.76 -23.70
C LYS A 135 12.99 5.86 -22.47
N ALA A 136 13.91 6.82 -22.45
CA ALA A 136 14.79 7.06 -21.31
C ALA A 136 13.99 7.44 -20.04
N LYS A 137 13.00 8.34 -20.18
CA LYS A 137 12.09 8.71 -19.08
C LYS A 137 11.29 7.51 -18.57
N ASN A 138 10.69 6.73 -19.47
CA ASN A 138 9.93 5.54 -19.11
C ASN A 138 10.81 4.50 -18.39
N ALA A 139 12.03 4.27 -18.86
CA ALA A 139 12.99 3.38 -18.21
C ALA A 139 13.39 3.87 -16.82
N ALA A 140 13.59 5.19 -16.64
CA ALA A 140 13.87 5.78 -15.34
C ALA A 140 12.70 5.59 -14.36
N VAL A 141 11.47 5.83 -14.80
CA VAL A 141 10.25 5.61 -13.99
C VAL A 141 10.09 4.14 -13.60
N LEU A 142 10.29 3.21 -14.54
CA LEU A 142 10.24 1.77 -14.26
C LEU A 142 11.29 1.35 -13.25
N LYS A 143 12.50 1.88 -13.36
CA LYS A 143 13.60 1.63 -12.40
C LYS A 143 13.25 2.17 -11.02
N GLU A 144 12.74 3.41 -10.94
CA GLU A 144 12.30 4.03 -9.70
C GLU A 144 11.16 3.22 -9.04
N ASN A 145 10.13 2.84 -9.78
CA ASN A 145 9.02 2.03 -9.29
C ASN A 145 9.51 0.66 -8.76
N SER A 146 10.47 0.04 -9.45
CA SER A 146 11.08 -1.21 -8.98
C SER A 146 11.86 -1.01 -7.67
N GLN A 147 12.60 0.08 -7.54
CA GLN A 147 13.30 0.43 -6.30
C GLN A 147 12.31 0.66 -5.15
N ILE A 148 11.26 1.44 -5.37
CA ILE A 148 10.20 1.68 -4.37
C ILE A 148 9.55 0.37 -3.93
N LYS A 149 9.24 -0.52 -4.87
CA LYS A 149 8.67 -1.84 -4.56
C LYS A 149 9.59 -2.67 -3.67
N ASN A 150 10.88 -2.67 -3.96
CA ASN A 150 11.87 -3.40 -3.15
C ASN A 150 12.00 -2.79 -1.74
N LEU A 151 12.12 -1.46 -1.63
CA LEU A 151 12.16 -0.76 -0.35
C LEU A 151 10.92 -1.03 0.51
N ASN A 152 9.74 -1.05 -0.08
CA ASN A 152 8.50 -1.39 0.64
C ASN A 152 8.49 -2.84 1.14
N ALA A 153 8.97 -3.79 0.35
CA ALA A 153 9.09 -5.18 0.77
C ALA A 153 10.09 -5.35 1.92
N ASP A 154 11.22 -4.67 1.82
CA ASP A 154 12.27 -4.68 2.85
C ASP A 154 11.80 -3.99 4.13
N LEU A 155 11.06 -2.89 4.04
CA LEU A 155 10.44 -2.22 5.19
C LEU A 155 9.44 -3.12 5.93
N ILE A 156 8.58 -3.83 5.20
CA ILE A 156 7.63 -4.78 5.79
C ILE A 156 8.41 -5.90 6.52
N LYS A 157 9.46 -6.42 5.88
CA LYS A 157 10.32 -7.44 6.49
C LYS A 157 11.03 -6.91 7.73
N ALA A 158 11.61 -5.73 7.69
CA ALA A 158 12.30 -5.13 8.83
C ALA A 158 11.36 -4.90 10.03
N ARG A 159 10.14 -4.46 9.78
CA ARG A 159 9.10 -4.34 10.83
C ARG A 159 8.78 -5.67 11.49
N GLN A 160 8.67 -6.73 10.68
CA GLN A 160 8.45 -8.07 11.22
C GLN A 160 9.69 -8.55 12.00
N ASP A 161 10.90 -8.37 11.46
CA ASP A 161 12.15 -8.72 12.12
C ASP A 161 12.32 -7.97 13.46
N ASN A 162 11.99 -6.66 13.51
CA ASN A 162 11.99 -5.89 14.75
C ASN A 162 11.01 -6.44 15.78
N LYS A 163 9.81 -6.84 15.35
CA LYS A 163 8.80 -7.45 16.22
C LYS A 163 9.23 -8.81 16.76
N ASP A 164 9.88 -9.61 15.91
CA ASP A 164 10.37 -10.96 16.25
C ASP A 164 11.74 -10.92 16.94
N LYS A 165 12.28 -9.71 17.20
CA LYS A 165 13.60 -9.46 17.81
C LYS A 165 14.78 -9.93 16.99
N ASN A 166 14.61 -10.09 15.68
CA ASN A 166 15.67 -10.37 14.69
C ASN A 166 16.37 -9.05 14.29
N TYR A 167 16.85 -8.33 15.28
CA TYR A 167 17.35 -6.95 15.11
C TYR A 167 18.53 -6.83 14.16
N THR A 168 19.38 -7.86 14.07
CA THR A 168 20.56 -7.87 13.18
C THR A 168 20.12 -7.83 11.72
N GLU A 169 19.13 -8.64 11.36
CA GLU A 169 18.58 -8.70 10.01
C GLU A 169 17.89 -7.38 9.65
N SER A 170 17.09 -6.84 10.57
CA SER A 170 16.45 -5.54 10.39
C SER A 170 17.46 -4.41 10.22
N GLU A 171 18.51 -4.33 11.06
CA GLU A 171 19.56 -3.33 10.93
C GLU A 171 20.27 -3.43 9.58
N SER A 172 20.60 -4.65 9.13
CA SER A 172 21.27 -4.88 7.84
C SER A 172 20.43 -4.37 6.67
N LEU A 173 19.13 -4.71 6.64
CA LEU A 173 18.18 -4.26 5.61
C LEU A 173 18.08 -2.73 5.63
N MET A 174 17.78 -2.16 6.77
CA MET A 174 17.52 -0.72 6.89
C MET A 174 18.77 0.13 6.69
N THR A 175 19.96 -0.37 7.03
CA THR A 175 21.22 0.32 6.71
C THR A 175 21.42 0.44 5.20
N ARG A 176 21.20 -0.64 4.45
CA ARG A 176 21.24 -0.62 2.99
C ARG A 176 20.22 0.34 2.40
N ASP A 177 18.99 0.28 2.90
CA ASP A 177 17.87 1.00 2.35
C ASP A 177 17.94 2.51 2.66
N THR A 178 18.44 2.90 3.84
CA THR A 178 18.71 4.32 4.16
C THR A 178 19.84 4.90 3.31
N GLN A 179 20.81 4.09 2.84
CA GLN A 179 21.80 4.52 1.86
C GLN A 179 21.18 4.72 0.47
N ALA A 180 20.25 3.84 0.07
CA ALA A 180 19.58 3.93 -1.22
C ALA A 180 18.53 5.08 -1.27
N LYS A 181 17.85 5.35 -0.15
CA LYS A 181 16.81 6.38 0.00
C LYS A 181 17.00 7.15 1.31
N PRO A 182 18.00 8.03 1.40
CA PRO A 182 18.37 8.70 2.65
C PRO A 182 17.33 9.73 3.16
N ASP A 183 16.39 10.11 2.31
CA ASP A 183 15.31 11.07 2.60
C ASP A 183 14.01 10.38 3.09
N ALA A 184 13.97 9.06 3.20
CA ALA A 184 12.80 8.33 3.66
C ALA A 184 12.83 8.14 5.19
N GLY A 185 12.16 9.03 5.93
CA GLY A 185 12.13 9.03 7.40
C GLY A 185 11.71 7.70 8.01
N VAL A 186 10.77 6.99 7.40
CA VAL A 186 10.28 5.69 7.89
C VAL A 186 11.39 4.63 7.97
N LEU A 187 12.35 4.63 7.04
CA LEU A 187 13.48 3.67 7.06
C LEU A 187 14.41 3.95 8.25
N TRP A 188 14.62 5.22 8.57
CA TRP A 188 15.41 5.64 9.73
C TRP A 188 14.75 5.28 11.07
N VAL A 189 13.40 5.30 11.13
CA VAL A 189 12.68 4.82 12.32
C VAL A 189 12.96 3.35 12.56
N GLU A 190 12.78 2.51 11.53
CA GLU A 190 12.98 1.06 11.68
C GLU A 190 14.44 0.70 11.96
N LEU A 191 15.40 1.45 11.36
CA LEU A 191 16.83 1.31 11.69
C LEU A 191 17.09 1.64 13.16
N GLY A 192 16.54 2.75 13.66
CA GLY A 192 16.70 3.13 15.06
C GLY A 192 16.10 2.12 16.03
N ILE A 193 14.95 1.52 15.69
CA ILE A 193 14.33 0.45 16.48
C ILE A 193 15.23 -0.79 16.51
N ALA A 194 15.79 -1.21 15.38
CA ALA A 194 16.72 -2.32 15.31
C ALA A 194 17.98 -2.07 16.14
N GLN A 195 18.59 -0.91 15.98
CA GLN A 195 19.78 -0.48 16.75
C GLN A 195 19.51 -0.43 18.25
N LYS A 196 18.34 0.06 18.67
CA LYS A 196 17.90 0.01 20.08
C LYS A 196 17.84 -1.44 20.59
N GLY A 197 17.25 -2.35 19.79
CA GLY A 197 17.19 -3.76 20.12
C GLY A 197 18.57 -4.42 20.30
N LEU A 198 19.54 -3.99 19.49
CA LEU A 198 20.96 -4.40 19.58
C LEU A 198 21.74 -3.66 20.67
N LYS A 199 21.10 -2.79 21.44
CA LYS A 199 21.73 -1.94 22.47
C LYS A 199 22.77 -0.96 21.92
N LYS A 200 22.70 -0.63 20.61
CA LYS A 200 23.51 0.41 19.96
C LYS A 200 22.83 1.77 20.17
N TYR A 201 22.80 2.23 21.41
CA TYR A 201 21.92 3.31 21.85
C TYR A 201 22.22 4.66 21.17
N ASP A 202 23.47 5.00 20.97
CA ASP A 202 23.87 6.25 20.33
C ASP A 202 23.52 6.26 18.84
N ASP A 203 23.71 5.15 18.15
CA ASP A 203 23.29 4.96 16.77
C ASP A 203 21.77 5.06 16.64
N ALA A 204 21.04 4.43 17.56
CA ALA A 204 19.57 4.50 17.60
C ALA A 204 19.06 5.94 17.78
N VAL A 205 19.67 6.73 18.70
CA VAL A 205 19.33 8.15 18.87
C VAL A 205 19.58 8.91 17.58
N THR A 206 20.71 8.66 16.92
CA THR A 206 21.08 9.32 15.67
C THR A 206 20.06 9.01 14.56
N SER A 207 19.72 7.74 14.38
CA SER A 207 18.77 7.31 13.36
C SER A 207 17.36 7.88 13.61
N LEU A 208 16.86 7.81 14.85
CA LEU A 208 15.52 8.33 15.20
C LEU A 208 15.44 9.85 15.07
N LYS A 209 16.48 10.59 15.49
CA LYS A 209 16.55 12.05 15.26
C LYS A 209 16.60 12.40 13.79
N LYS A 210 17.29 11.58 12.97
CA LYS A 210 17.31 11.78 11.52
C LYS A 210 15.92 11.62 10.91
N ALA A 211 15.13 10.63 11.37
CA ALA A 211 13.74 10.48 10.94
C ALA A 211 12.91 11.73 11.26
N ILE A 212 13.03 12.26 12.48
CA ILE A 212 12.30 13.47 12.90
C ILE A 212 12.73 14.70 12.07
N GLU A 213 14.01 14.88 11.84
CA GLU A 213 14.55 15.97 11.01
C GLU A 213 13.97 15.93 9.60
N LEU A 214 13.97 14.74 8.96
CA LEU A 214 13.46 14.57 7.60
C LEU A 214 11.96 14.87 7.51
N GLU A 215 11.17 14.40 8.47
CA GLU A 215 9.75 14.68 8.51
C GLU A 215 9.47 16.17 8.80
N ALA A 216 10.22 16.81 9.71
CA ALA A 216 10.08 18.24 10.00
C ALA A 216 10.42 19.12 8.79
N ALA A 217 11.35 18.69 7.94
CA ALA A 217 11.72 19.38 6.71
C ALA A 217 10.78 19.08 5.53
N SER A 218 9.90 18.09 5.66
CA SER A 218 8.96 17.69 4.61
C SER A 218 7.87 18.76 4.39
N LYS A 219 7.47 18.97 3.14
CA LYS A 219 6.29 19.80 2.81
C LYS A 219 4.97 19.20 3.32
N LYS A 220 4.95 17.89 3.57
CA LYS A 220 3.83 17.15 4.12
C LYS A 220 4.37 16.16 5.14
N PRO A 221 4.66 16.62 6.38
CA PRO A 221 5.12 15.72 7.45
C PRO A 221 4.14 14.59 7.66
N ASN A 222 4.67 13.38 7.90
CA ASN A 222 3.85 12.23 8.26
C ASN A 222 3.74 12.14 9.79
N PRO A 223 2.56 12.40 10.39
CA PRO A 223 2.37 12.35 11.84
C PRO A 223 2.70 11.00 12.46
N GLU A 224 2.40 9.90 11.75
CA GLU A 224 2.67 8.54 12.23
C GLU A 224 4.17 8.26 12.35
N ILE A 225 4.97 8.73 11.39
CA ILE A 225 6.43 8.58 11.43
C ILE A 225 7.02 9.42 12.57
N LEU A 226 6.53 10.66 12.72
CA LEU A 226 6.95 11.53 13.82
C LEU A 226 6.61 10.95 15.19
N ALA A 227 5.39 10.46 15.37
CA ALA A 227 4.97 9.83 16.60
C ALA A 227 5.80 8.56 16.91
N ALA A 228 5.98 7.68 15.92
CA ALA A 228 6.75 6.46 16.08
C ALA A 228 8.23 6.73 16.42
N ALA A 229 8.86 7.71 15.78
CA ALA A 229 10.24 8.11 16.08
C ALA A 229 10.38 8.66 17.50
N ASN A 230 9.43 9.49 17.93
CA ASN A 230 9.44 10.07 19.27
C ASN A 230 9.11 9.04 20.36
N ASP A 231 8.16 8.11 20.13
CA ASP A 231 7.92 6.98 21.03
C ASP A 231 9.19 6.13 21.22
N ALA A 232 9.87 5.79 20.10
CA ALA A 232 11.09 4.99 20.17
C ALA A 232 12.23 5.73 20.89
N LEU A 233 12.35 7.05 20.74
CA LEU A 233 13.27 7.88 21.54
C LEU A 233 12.90 7.91 23.01
N GLY A 234 11.61 8.06 23.33
CA GLY A 234 11.10 8.03 24.70
C GLY A 234 11.44 6.72 25.40
N GLU A 235 11.20 5.60 24.74
CA GLU A 235 11.54 4.26 25.22
C GLU A 235 13.06 4.11 25.43
N LEU A 236 13.86 4.63 24.47
CA LEU A 236 15.32 4.59 24.54
C LEU A 236 15.86 5.42 25.72
N TYR A 237 15.37 6.65 25.89
CA TYR A 237 15.78 7.52 26.99
C TYR A 237 15.34 6.96 28.36
N ALA A 238 14.14 6.40 28.45
CA ALA A 238 13.67 5.73 29.67
C ALA A 238 14.57 4.54 30.03
N THR A 239 15.00 3.73 29.04
CA THR A 239 15.93 2.62 29.24
C THR A 239 17.29 3.09 29.75
N GLN A 240 17.71 4.31 29.41
CA GLN A 240 18.96 4.95 29.88
C GLN A 240 18.78 5.69 31.22
N GLY A 241 17.58 5.70 31.79
CA GLY A 241 17.28 6.46 33.01
C GLY A 241 17.20 8.00 32.81
N LYS A 242 17.15 8.45 31.56
CA LYS A 242 17.01 9.86 31.16
C LYS A 242 15.53 10.26 31.17
N VAL A 243 14.97 10.37 32.40
CA VAL A 243 13.51 10.57 32.59
C VAL A 243 12.99 11.85 31.93
N PRO A 244 13.62 13.04 32.09
CA PRO A 244 13.12 14.27 31.45
C PRO A 244 13.10 14.18 29.93
N GLU A 245 14.15 13.61 29.32
CA GLU A 245 14.26 13.45 27.88
C GLU A 245 13.23 12.43 27.37
N ALA A 246 12.95 11.36 28.13
CA ALA A 246 11.92 10.39 27.78
C ALA A 246 10.53 11.04 27.79
N GLN A 247 10.20 11.80 28.83
CA GLN A 247 8.92 12.51 28.93
C GLN A 247 8.75 13.51 27.79
N ALA A 248 9.77 14.30 27.48
CA ALA A 248 9.73 15.24 26.36
C ALA A 248 9.50 14.53 25.01
N ALA A 249 10.10 13.35 24.81
CA ALA A 249 9.90 12.58 23.58
C ALA A 249 8.46 12.03 23.48
N TYR A 250 7.88 11.49 24.58
CA TYR A 250 6.48 11.05 24.57
C TYR A 250 5.50 12.22 24.38
N ASP A 251 5.75 13.38 25.00
CA ASP A 251 4.94 14.58 24.75
C ASP A 251 5.02 15.01 23.29
N ALA A 252 6.19 14.91 22.62
CA ALA A 252 6.34 15.17 21.19
C ALA A 252 5.60 14.13 20.32
N ALA A 253 5.55 12.85 20.74
CA ALA A 253 4.75 11.84 20.06
C ALA A 253 3.25 12.20 20.10
N VAL A 254 2.75 12.63 21.26
CA VAL A 254 1.37 13.10 21.41
C VAL A 254 1.07 14.36 20.58
N GLN A 255 2.03 15.28 20.47
CA GLN A 255 1.86 16.45 19.60
C GLN A 255 1.74 16.04 18.12
N ALA A 256 2.47 15.03 17.70
CA ALA A 256 2.40 14.50 16.34
C ALA A 256 1.11 13.71 16.10
N ASP A 257 0.69 12.88 17.06
CA ASP A 257 -0.55 12.09 17.02
C ASP A 257 -1.42 12.33 18.27
N PRO A 258 -2.20 13.41 18.31
CA PRO A 258 -3.08 13.68 19.45
C PRO A 258 -4.18 12.63 19.66
N LYS A 259 -4.58 11.92 18.61
CA LYS A 259 -5.60 10.85 18.74
C LYS A 259 -5.05 9.61 19.44
N GLY A 260 -3.75 9.36 19.30
CA GLY A 260 -3.03 8.30 19.99
C GLY A 260 -2.57 8.65 21.40
N ALA A 261 -2.89 9.83 21.96
CA ALA A 261 -2.35 10.34 23.21
C ALA A 261 -2.42 9.32 24.38
N ALA A 262 -3.56 8.64 24.54
CA ALA A 262 -3.70 7.63 25.57
C ALA A 262 -2.73 6.44 25.40
N MET A 263 -2.41 6.08 24.16
CA MET A 263 -1.45 5.01 23.86
C MET A 263 -0.02 5.49 24.16
N HIS A 264 0.37 6.67 23.71
CA HIS A 264 1.71 7.22 23.92
C HIS A 264 2.03 7.37 25.42
N TYR A 265 1.10 7.96 26.19
CA TYR A 265 1.26 8.08 27.64
C TYR A 265 1.19 6.74 28.38
N THR A 266 0.45 5.76 27.85
CA THR A 266 0.50 4.38 28.41
C THR A 266 1.88 3.75 28.17
N ASN A 267 2.47 3.95 26.99
CA ASN A 267 3.83 3.49 26.69
C ASN A 267 4.85 4.16 27.62
N GLU A 268 4.71 5.49 27.83
CA GLU A 268 5.52 6.23 28.83
C GLU A 268 5.41 5.57 30.20
N ALA A 269 4.19 5.36 30.69
CA ALA A 269 3.96 4.77 32.01
C ALA A 269 4.58 3.35 32.15
N ILE A 270 4.47 2.52 31.10
CA ILE A 270 5.09 1.20 31.08
C ILE A 270 6.62 1.30 31.17
N MET A 271 7.21 2.23 30.44
CA MET A 271 8.67 2.37 30.43
C MET A 271 9.21 2.98 31.73
N MET A 272 8.47 3.94 32.31
CA MET A 272 8.81 4.50 33.64
C MET A 272 8.68 3.46 34.75
N ASP A 273 7.65 2.60 34.69
CA ASP A 273 7.50 1.48 35.62
C ASP A 273 8.67 0.48 35.50
N ARG A 274 9.06 0.09 34.31
CA ARG A 274 10.22 -0.79 34.05
C ARG A 274 11.55 -0.17 34.54
N ALA A 275 11.65 1.14 34.47
CA ALA A 275 12.81 1.90 34.94
C ALA A 275 12.71 2.20 36.46
N ASN A 276 11.70 1.67 37.17
CA ASN A 276 11.42 1.90 38.60
C ASN A 276 11.29 3.40 38.95
N GLN A 277 10.75 4.20 38.02
CA GLN A 277 10.53 5.64 38.18
C GLN A 277 9.07 5.88 38.66
N ILE A 278 8.83 5.65 39.93
CA ILE A 278 7.47 5.60 40.53
C ILE A 278 6.66 6.86 40.22
N ASP A 279 7.23 8.06 40.47
CA ASP A 279 6.52 9.32 40.29
C ASP A 279 6.24 9.61 38.83
N ALA A 280 7.18 9.32 37.95
CA ALA A 280 7.01 9.45 36.49
C ALA A 280 5.96 8.46 35.98
N THR A 281 5.91 7.23 36.50
CA THR A 281 4.87 6.25 36.16
C THR A 281 3.48 6.77 36.51
N VAL A 282 3.30 7.31 37.74
CA VAL A 282 2.00 7.87 38.16
C VAL A 282 1.61 9.04 37.25
N ALA A 283 2.54 9.96 36.97
CA ALA A 283 2.26 11.12 36.13
C ALA A 283 1.87 10.72 34.70
N ALA A 284 2.59 9.78 34.09
CA ALA A 284 2.28 9.28 32.77
C ALA A 284 0.93 8.51 32.73
N ALA A 285 0.65 7.69 33.74
CA ALA A 285 -0.63 7.01 33.87
C ALA A 285 -1.81 8.00 34.01
N ASP A 286 -1.62 9.10 34.78
CA ASP A 286 -2.63 10.14 34.88
C ASP A 286 -2.88 10.87 33.56
N LYS A 287 -1.83 11.17 32.79
CA LYS A 287 -1.96 11.72 31.43
C LYS A 287 -2.74 10.74 30.51
N ALA A 288 -2.43 9.43 30.59
CA ALA A 288 -3.11 8.41 29.80
C ALA A 288 -4.60 8.33 30.16
N ILE A 289 -4.94 8.35 31.45
CA ILE A 289 -6.31 8.35 31.96
C ILE A 289 -7.06 9.63 31.53
N ALA A 290 -6.41 10.76 31.58
CA ALA A 290 -7.02 12.02 31.12
C ALA A 290 -7.33 12.00 29.60
N ALA A 291 -6.48 11.36 28.79
CA ALA A 291 -6.69 11.20 27.37
C ALA A 291 -7.77 10.14 27.03
N ASP A 292 -7.84 9.06 27.80
CA ASP A 292 -8.87 8.02 27.68
C ASP A 292 -9.23 7.43 29.06
N PRO A 293 -10.34 7.86 29.66
CA PRO A 293 -10.81 7.36 30.97
C PRO A 293 -11.17 5.86 30.98
N ASN A 294 -11.23 5.20 29.82
CA ASN A 294 -11.49 3.76 29.71
C ASN A 294 -10.22 2.94 29.48
N LYS A 295 -9.03 3.56 29.55
CA LYS A 295 -7.75 2.88 29.37
C LYS A 295 -7.40 2.07 30.61
N ALA A 296 -7.94 0.86 30.75
CA ALA A 296 -7.81 0.00 31.93
C ALA A 296 -6.35 -0.14 32.40
N ILE A 297 -5.41 -0.44 31.49
CA ILE A 297 -3.99 -0.66 31.85
C ILE A 297 -3.35 0.55 32.51
N ALA A 298 -3.78 1.79 32.20
CA ALA A 298 -3.23 2.99 32.84
C ALA A 298 -3.61 3.04 34.35
N TYR A 299 -4.80 2.62 34.71
CA TYR A 299 -5.21 2.51 36.12
C TYR A 299 -4.40 1.46 36.85
N TYR A 300 -4.16 0.28 36.25
CA TYR A 300 -3.30 -0.74 36.83
C TYR A 300 -1.89 -0.23 37.10
N LEU A 301 -1.26 0.43 36.12
CA LEU A 301 0.07 1.01 36.25
C LEU A 301 0.14 2.08 37.34
N LYS A 302 -0.89 2.93 37.44
CA LYS A 302 -1.01 3.90 38.52
C LYS A 302 -1.09 3.23 39.90
N GLY A 303 -1.98 2.24 40.08
CA GLY A 303 -2.11 1.49 41.30
C GLY A 303 -0.81 0.79 41.69
N LYS A 304 -0.16 0.10 40.74
CA LYS A 304 1.12 -0.58 40.90
C LYS A 304 2.25 0.36 41.33
N ALA A 305 2.31 1.53 40.74
CA ALA A 305 3.31 2.54 41.11
C ALA A 305 3.06 3.08 42.52
N LEU A 306 1.80 3.37 42.87
CA LEU A 306 1.42 3.92 44.15
C LEU A 306 1.64 2.92 45.30
N ILE A 307 1.34 1.62 45.13
CA ILE A 307 1.52 0.61 46.20
C ILE A 307 3.00 0.49 46.61
N ASN A 308 3.97 0.78 45.76
CA ASN A 308 5.37 0.81 46.12
C ASN A 308 5.74 1.94 47.10
N LYS A 309 4.85 2.90 47.32
CA LYS A 309 4.98 3.97 48.35
C LYS A 309 4.18 3.66 49.60
N ALA A 310 3.55 2.50 49.69
CA ALA A 310 2.77 2.12 50.87
C ALA A 310 3.68 1.93 52.08
N SER A 311 3.12 2.20 53.25
CA SER A 311 3.74 1.97 54.54
C SER A 311 2.86 1.02 55.39
N VAL A 312 3.41 0.51 56.49
CA VAL A 312 2.63 -0.26 57.45
C VAL A 312 2.38 0.60 58.69
N ASP A 313 1.12 0.78 59.05
CA ASP A 313 0.75 1.47 60.26
C ASP A 313 1.28 0.66 61.48
N PRO A 314 2.17 1.24 62.28
CA PRO A 314 2.79 0.50 63.40
C PRO A 314 1.81 0.12 64.52
N LYS A 315 0.65 0.78 64.60
CA LYS A 315 -0.36 0.49 65.67
C LYS A 315 -1.33 -0.59 65.26
N THR A 316 -1.74 -0.57 63.98
CA THR A 316 -2.80 -1.47 63.46
C THR A 316 -2.24 -2.62 62.64
N GLY A 317 -1.00 -2.54 62.19
CA GLY A 317 -0.38 -3.50 61.25
C GLY A 317 -1.02 -3.51 59.85
N LYS A 318 -1.78 -2.48 59.49
CA LYS A 318 -2.41 -2.38 58.18
C LYS A 318 -1.50 -1.69 57.17
N ILE A 319 -1.62 -2.10 55.91
CA ILE A 319 -0.99 -1.42 54.80
C ILE A 319 -1.71 -0.10 54.56
N VAL A 320 -0.97 1.00 54.62
CA VAL A 320 -1.43 2.36 54.31
C VAL A 320 -0.84 2.74 52.95
N ALA A 321 -1.65 2.59 51.91
CA ALA A 321 -1.27 3.02 50.57
C ALA A 321 -1.59 4.51 50.39
N PRO A 322 -0.85 5.20 49.50
CA PRO A 322 -1.17 6.57 49.10
C PRO A 322 -2.58 6.73 48.55
N PRO A 323 -3.18 7.92 48.67
CA PRO A 323 -4.48 8.22 48.06
C PRO A 323 -4.50 7.89 46.54
N GLY A 324 -5.61 7.32 46.08
CA GLY A 324 -5.78 6.95 44.68
C GLY A 324 -5.27 5.55 44.34
N CYS A 325 -4.54 4.85 45.23
CA CYS A 325 -4.01 3.52 44.97
C CYS A 325 -5.13 2.47 44.85
N ALA A 326 -5.97 2.38 45.87
CA ALA A 326 -7.09 1.42 45.90
C ALA A 326 -8.12 1.71 44.81
N GLU A 327 -8.41 2.98 44.59
CA GLU A 327 -9.33 3.47 43.56
C GLU A 327 -8.81 3.10 42.16
N ALA A 328 -7.51 3.20 41.93
CA ALA A 328 -6.90 2.83 40.66
C ALA A 328 -7.02 1.33 40.37
N TYR A 329 -6.68 0.47 41.34
CA TYR A 329 -6.86 -0.98 41.17
C TYR A 329 -8.33 -1.37 41.00
N GLN A 330 -9.24 -0.75 41.77
CA GLN A 330 -10.68 -1.01 41.63
C GLN A 330 -11.17 -0.62 40.23
N LYS A 331 -10.76 0.57 39.76
CA LYS A 331 -11.15 1.04 38.43
C LYS A 331 -10.61 0.15 37.30
N TYR A 332 -9.39 -0.39 37.47
CA TYR A 332 -8.87 -1.39 36.53
C TYR A 332 -9.79 -2.63 36.48
N ILE A 333 -10.17 -3.19 37.66
CA ILE A 333 -11.05 -4.37 37.76
C ILE A 333 -12.42 -4.08 37.13
N ASP A 334 -12.97 -2.88 37.36
CA ASP A 334 -14.27 -2.48 36.80
C ASP A 334 -14.26 -2.41 35.28
N LEU A 335 -13.14 -1.94 34.69
CA LEU A 335 -12.97 -1.80 33.26
C LEU A 335 -12.56 -3.11 32.55
N ASP A 336 -11.76 -3.94 33.24
CA ASP A 336 -11.23 -5.19 32.67
C ASP A 336 -11.23 -6.31 33.74
N PRO A 337 -12.42 -6.81 34.12
CA PRO A 337 -12.58 -7.77 35.23
C PRO A 337 -11.89 -9.12 35.01
N ASN A 338 -11.61 -9.47 33.73
CA ASN A 338 -10.95 -10.71 33.31
C ASN A 338 -9.59 -10.46 32.65
N GLY A 339 -9.08 -9.24 32.73
CA GLY A 339 -7.81 -8.83 32.17
C GLY A 339 -6.62 -9.51 32.82
N PRO A 340 -5.44 -9.45 32.19
CA PRO A 340 -4.24 -10.18 32.61
C PRO A 340 -3.75 -9.80 34.02
N PHE A 341 -4.14 -8.63 34.53
CA PHE A 341 -3.74 -8.14 35.88
C PHE A 341 -4.87 -8.16 36.89
N SER A 342 -6.06 -8.71 36.57
CA SER A 342 -7.23 -8.67 37.45
C SER A 342 -7.03 -9.48 38.73
N ALA A 343 -6.32 -10.62 38.66
CA ALA A 343 -6.00 -11.43 39.83
C ALA A 343 -5.03 -10.70 40.77
N ASP A 344 -3.99 -10.06 40.18
CA ASP A 344 -3.02 -9.26 40.94
C ASP A 344 -3.70 -8.06 41.63
N ALA A 345 -4.50 -7.29 40.89
CA ALA A 345 -5.22 -6.15 41.43
C ALA A 345 -6.15 -6.53 42.58
N LYS A 346 -6.89 -7.65 42.49
CA LYS A 346 -7.76 -8.17 43.55
C LYS A 346 -6.96 -8.60 44.76
N ALA A 347 -5.80 -9.26 44.57
CA ALA A 347 -4.92 -9.67 45.67
C ALA A 347 -4.39 -8.46 46.44
N VAL A 348 -3.91 -7.44 45.77
CA VAL A 348 -3.42 -6.20 46.41
C VAL A 348 -4.52 -5.50 47.18
N LEU A 349 -5.74 -5.36 46.63
CA LEU A 349 -6.88 -4.78 47.34
C LEU A 349 -7.26 -5.58 48.59
N ALA A 350 -7.20 -6.91 48.54
CA ALA A 350 -7.46 -7.78 49.71
C ALA A 350 -6.39 -7.58 50.79
N GLU A 351 -5.12 -7.49 50.45
CA GLU A 351 -4.03 -7.23 51.38
C GLU A 351 -4.13 -5.84 52.05
N MET A 352 -4.52 -4.82 51.29
CA MET A 352 -4.78 -3.47 51.84
C MET A 352 -5.91 -3.45 52.86
N SER A 353 -6.86 -4.36 52.78
CA SER A 353 -7.99 -4.48 53.68
C SER A 353 -7.68 -5.36 54.90
N THR A 354 -6.60 -6.14 54.89
CA THR A 354 -6.20 -7.05 56.00
C THR A 354 -5.15 -6.42 56.91
N THR A 355 -5.10 -6.85 58.17
CA THR A 355 -4.06 -6.46 59.10
C THR A 355 -2.83 -7.34 58.90
N VAL A 356 -1.66 -6.72 58.62
CA VAL A 356 -0.38 -7.45 58.52
C VAL A 356 0.01 -7.91 59.91
N LYS A 357 -0.14 -9.21 60.23
CA LYS A 357 0.37 -9.79 61.45
C LYS A 357 1.88 -9.95 61.35
N GLY A 358 2.63 -9.06 61.97
CA GLY A 358 4.10 -9.13 62.03
C GLY A 358 4.53 -10.40 62.73
N THR A 359 5.29 -11.27 62.05
CA THR A 359 5.93 -12.48 62.61
C THR A 359 7.29 -12.18 63.26
N TYR A 360 7.62 -10.92 63.50
CA TYR A 360 8.89 -10.54 64.10
C TYR A 360 8.83 -10.80 65.65
N LYS A 361 9.39 -11.94 66.08
CA LYS A 361 9.72 -12.13 67.49
C LYS A 361 11.05 -11.40 67.74
N ALA A 362 10.99 -10.30 68.49
CA ALA A 362 12.19 -9.65 69.01
C ALA A 362 12.98 -10.67 69.84
N GLY A 363 14.20 -11.02 69.45
CA GLY A 363 15.07 -11.87 70.19
C GLY A 363 15.34 -11.26 71.52
N LYS A 364 15.07 -12.03 72.64
CA LYS A 364 15.49 -11.64 73.97
C LYS A 364 17.02 -11.44 73.93
N LYS A 365 17.45 -10.23 74.29
CA LYS A 365 18.86 -9.99 74.69
C LYS A 365 19.04 -10.74 76.05
N SER A 366 19.90 -11.76 76.05
CA SER A 366 20.55 -12.30 77.24
C SER A 366 21.76 -11.49 77.60
#